data_16d30b97eb0ebf109379887138fd3039
#
_entry.id   16d30b97eb0ebf109379887138fd3039
#
_cell.length_a   1.000
_cell.length_b   1.000
_cell.length_c   1.000
_cell.angle_alpha   90.00
_cell.angle_beta   90.00
_cell.angle_gamma   90.00
#
_symmetry.space_group_name_H-M   'P 1'
#
loop_
_entity.id
_entity.type
_entity.pdbx_description
1 polymer ?
#
loop_
_entity_poly.entity_id
_entity_poly.type
_entity_poly.pdbx_seq_one_letter_code
_entity_poly.pdbx_strand_id
1 'polypeptide(L)'
;MVMDSYKVVRDSIHGDIYFRDLFVHLLDTPEVQRLYNIKQLGFAHLVFPGAHHTRLEHSIGVYKIAYQISETLGLDEEEKIVVSCAALLHDIGHGPFSHTLESILLEKFGVDHIDLTEKLILGEYEVFEPGEKSAVDSRIVSDVLTESGVDKKEIVRIIRGKTYKKPYLSQILNSTVDADQLDYLTRDAYYTGVAYGMIDVERLLNTLTIYNDNLAVKRKGVGVIENILMARGLMYSSVYFHKTVRIAELMLSKAIEEIPEIEPFEFFRMTDAEIISSLKNFGSFQHKIVTRLKYRRLFKQAYSLSALDMRDKDITLAKDLENIDFKREKERELEDILHIPRGHVIIDVPYPELQRAEPRIRKTDIHVVDDEDLKTLDDFTPIAGAIRSRVTPDWVIMIVTDEKYRNVVSKKAEKILFN
;
A
#
# COMPACT_ATOMS: atom_id res chain seq x y z
N MET A 1 19.85 29.32 -23.60
CA MET A 1 20.49 28.66 -22.45
C MET A 1 19.39 28.21 -21.55
N VAL A 2 18.99 26.96 -21.65
CA VAL A 2 18.09 26.35 -20.67
C VAL A 2 18.94 26.23 -19.41
N MET A 3 18.63 26.98 -18.35
CA MET A 3 19.25 26.76 -17.05
C MET A 3 18.89 25.32 -16.65
N ASP A 4 19.91 24.47 -16.46
CA ASP A 4 19.70 23.14 -15.86
C ASP A 4 18.95 23.35 -14.55
N SER A 5 17.66 23.04 -14.54
CA SER A 5 16.86 23.14 -13.32
C SER A 5 17.25 22.01 -12.40
N TYR A 6 17.60 22.34 -11.16
CA TYR A 6 17.94 21.31 -10.21
C TYR A 6 17.37 21.64 -8.83
N LYS A 7 16.89 20.61 -8.11
CA LYS A 7 16.43 20.68 -6.73
C LYS A 7 17.12 19.60 -5.90
N VAL A 8 17.37 19.92 -4.64
CA VAL A 8 17.83 18.94 -3.64
C VAL A 8 16.75 18.82 -2.58
N VAL A 9 16.30 17.60 -2.35
CA VAL A 9 15.37 17.27 -1.27
C VAL A 9 16.13 16.50 -0.21
N ARG A 10 16.08 16.97 1.05
CA ARG A 10 16.66 16.23 2.17
C ARG A 10 15.67 15.21 2.66
N ASP A 11 15.96 13.94 2.43
CA ASP A 11 15.17 12.81 2.90
C ASP A 11 15.73 12.22 4.20
N SER A 12 14.84 11.76 5.09
CA SER A 12 15.23 11.22 6.40
C SER A 12 15.96 9.87 6.32
N ILE A 13 15.74 9.12 5.23
CA ILE A 13 16.29 7.78 5.02
C ILE A 13 17.47 7.80 4.07
N HIS A 14 17.32 8.49 2.92
CA HIS A 14 18.27 8.45 1.81
C HIS A 14 19.21 9.66 1.76
N GLY A 15 19.10 10.60 2.70
CA GLY A 15 19.94 11.82 2.71
C GLY A 15 19.53 12.79 1.62
N ASP A 16 20.51 13.36 0.89
CA ASP A 16 20.24 14.31 -0.18
C ASP A 16 19.87 13.60 -1.48
N ILE A 17 18.67 13.89 -2.00
CA ILE A 17 18.16 13.37 -3.26
C ILE A 17 18.13 14.50 -4.27
N TYR A 18 18.74 14.27 -5.43
CA TYR A 18 18.91 15.26 -6.49
C TYR A 18 17.90 15.04 -7.60
N PHE A 19 17.11 16.06 -7.90
CA PHE A 19 16.19 16.11 -9.04
C PHE A 19 16.77 17.07 -10.08
N ARG A 20 16.72 16.67 -11.35
CA ARG A 20 17.21 17.49 -12.47
C ARG A 20 16.17 17.53 -13.58
N ASP A 21 16.10 18.67 -14.26
CA ASP A 21 15.31 18.88 -15.48
C ASP A 21 13.88 18.33 -15.38
N LEU A 22 13.55 17.30 -16.15
CA LEU A 22 12.26 16.63 -16.14
C LEU A 22 11.73 16.33 -14.73
N PHE A 23 12.58 15.78 -13.87
CA PHE A 23 12.17 15.36 -12.51
C PHE A 23 11.85 16.52 -11.57
N VAL A 24 12.45 17.70 -11.80
CA VAL A 24 12.06 18.93 -11.09
C VAL A 24 10.62 19.31 -11.47
N HIS A 25 10.30 19.23 -12.75
CA HIS A 25 8.97 19.57 -13.25
C HIS A 25 7.92 18.54 -12.82
N LEU A 26 8.23 17.24 -12.83
CA LEU A 26 7.33 16.20 -12.32
C LEU A 26 7.08 16.36 -10.82
N LEU A 27 8.11 16.67 -10.04
CA LEU A 27 7.96 16.89 -8.60
C LEU A 27 7.00 18.04 -8.29
N ASP A 28 6.95 19.09 -9.14
CA ASP A 28 6.12 20.28 -8.94
C ASP A 28 4.68 20.11 -9.49
N THR A 29 4.31 18.95 -10.02
CA THR A 29 2.94 18.70 -10.51
C THR A 29 1.94 18.51 -9.36
N PRO A 30 0.69 18.90 -9.53
CA PRO A 30 -0.34 18.75 -8.50
C PRO A 30 -0.55 17.30 -8.04
N GLU A 31 -0.47 16.36 -8.97
CA GLU A 31 -0.63 14.92 -8.70
C GLU A 31 0.43 14.42 -7.73
N VAL A 32 1.68 14.85 -7.91
CA VAL A 32 2.79 14.50 -7.01
C VAL A 32 2.70 15.28 -5.70
N GLN A 33 2.43 16.59 -5.76
CA GLN A 33 2.34 17.45 -4.57
C GLN A 33 1.18 17.05 -3.64
N ARG A 34 0.08 16.54 -4.18
CA ARG A 34 -1.05 16.03 -3.38
C ARG A 34 -0.63 14.94 -2.40
N LEU A 35 0.34 14.09 -2.78
CA LEU A 35 0.85 13.00 -1.94
C LEU A 35 1.46 13.48 -0.62
N TYR A 36 1.81 14.75 -0.50
CA TYR A 36 2.25 15.38 0.75
C TYR A 36 1.19 15.32 1.86
N ASN A 37 -0.07 15.28 1.46
CA ASN A 37 -1.23 15.29 2.36
C ASN A 37 -1.87 13.92 2.55
N ILE A 38 -1.19 12.85 2.10
CA ILE A 38 -1.63 11.45 2.25
C ILE A 38 -0.55 10.69 3.03
N LYS A 39 -0.90 10.20 4.23
CA LYS A 39 0.01 9.42 5.04
C LYS A 39 0.26 8.04 4.42
N GLN A 40 1.52 7.62 4.44
CA GLN A 40 1.92 6.28 3.97
C GLN A 40 1.22 5.17 4.73
N LEU A 41 1.16 5.28 6.06
CA LEU A 41 0.63 4.24 6.96
C LEU A 41 -0.72 4.60 7.60
N GLY A 42 -1.51 5.47 6.99
CA GLY A 42 -2.86 5.81 7.43
C GLY A 42 -2.98 6.04 8.94
N PHE A 43 -3.67 5.14 9.65
CA PHE A 43 -3.89 5.23 11.10
C PHE A 43 -2.77 4.66 11.97
N ALA A 44 -1.65 4.21 11.42
CA ALA A 44 -0.56 3.63 12.21
C ALA A 44 -0.03 4.59 13.29
N HIS A 45 -0.12 5.92 13.07
CA HIS A 45 0.24 6.93 14.06
C HIS A 45 -0.56 6.83 15.37
N LEU A 46 -1.71 6.16 15.39
CA LEU A 46 -2.47 5.91 16.63
C LEU A 46 -1.78 4.88 17.55
N VAL A 47 -0.84 4.11 17.02
CA VAL A 47 -0.04 3.12 17.76
C VAL A 47 1.43 3.55 17.80
N PHE A 48 1.96 4.01 16.67
CA PHE A 48 3.33 4.45 16.48
C PHE A 48 3.36 5.97 16.30
N PRO A 49 3.51 6.78 17.35
CA PRO A 49 3.33 8.23 17.28
C PRO A 49 4.22 8.96 16.28
N GLY A 50 5.34 8.35 15.86
CA GLY A 50 6.23 8.88 14.83
C GLY A 50 5.79 8.62 13.39
N ALA A 51 4.82 7.73 13.16
CA ALA A 51 4.39 7.29 11.82
C ALA A 51 3.49 8.33 11.14
N HIS A 52 4.09 9.46 10.74
CA HIS A 52 3.43 10.57 10.05
C HIS A 52 3.96 10.85 8.65
N HIS A 53 4.95 10.10 8.18
CA HIS A 53 5.51 10.26 6.86
C HIS A 53 4.46 10.03 5.76
N THR A 54 4.71 10.65 4.64
CA THR A 54 3.75 10.80 3.56
C THR A 54 4.09 9.94 2.35
N ARG A 55 3.13 9.73 1.46
CA ARG A 55 3.37 9.05 0.19
C ARG A 55 4.35 9.80 -0.71
N LEU A 56 4.45 11.12 -0.59
CA LEU A 56 5.46 11.88 -1.33
C LEU A 56 6.88 11.49 -0.88
N GLU A 57 7.13 11.41 0.42
CA GLU A 57 8.44 10.98 0.94
C GLU A 57 8.80 9.58 0.44
N HIS A 58 7.83 8.67 0.42
CA HIS A 58 7.98 7.33 -0.14
C HIS A 58 8.29 7.37 -1.65
N SER A 59 7.49 8.05 -2.46
CA SER A 59 7.70 8.16 -3.91
C SER A 59 9.06 8.73 -4.28
N ILE A 60 9.54 9.73 -3.51
CA ILE A 60 10.89 10.30 -3.65
C ILE A 60 11.98 9.26 -3.32
N GLY A 61 11.77 8.45 -2.28
CA GLY A 61 12.67 7.37 -1.90
C GLY A 61 12.72 6.25 -2.95
N VAL A 62 11.56 5.84 -3.46
CA VAL A 62 11.47 4.84 -4.55
C VAL A 62 12.17 5.33 -5.81
N TYR A 63 11.97 6.60 -6.19
CA TYR A 63 12.73 7.24 -7.26
C TYR A 63 14.24 7.10 -7.05
N LYS A 64 14.74 7.43 -5.84
CA LYS A 64 16.18 7.36 -5.52
C LYS A 64 16.72 5.94 -5.65
N ILE A 65 16.02 4.95 -5.11
CA ILE A 65 16.45 3.53 -5.16
C ILE A 65 16.39 3.02 -6.60
N ALA A 66 15.32 3.28 -7.35
CA ALA A 66 15.19 2.85 -8.74
C ALA A 66 16.27 3.46 -9.64
N TYR A 67 16.60 4.73 -9.43
CA TYR A 67 17.72 5.36 -10.13
C TYR A 67 19.05 4.66 -9.81
N GLN A 68 19.34 4.37 -8.55
CA GLN A 68 20.55 3.65 -8.12
C GLN A 68 20.61 2.22 -8.69
N ILE A 69 19.49 1.51 -8.74
CA ILE A 69 19.41 0.18 -9.38
C ILE A 69 19.75 0.32 -10.87
N SER A 70 19.16 1.29 -11.56
CA SER A 70 19.39 1.54 -12.98
C SER A 70 20.86 1.85 -13.30
N GLU A 71 21.51 2.66 -12.46
CA GLU A 71 22.97 2.94 -12.55
C GLU A 71 23.80 1.66 -12.34
N THR A 72 23.47 0.89 -11.30
CA THR A 72 24.19 -0.35 -10.96
C THR A 72 24.10 -1.39 -12.07
N LEU A 73 22.94 -1.49 -12.72
CA LEU A 73 22.69 -2.42 -13.82
C LEU A 73 23.25 -1.93 -15.16
N GLY A 74 23.70 -0.68 -15.24
CA GLY A 74 24.25 -0.08 -16.45
C GLY A 74 23.22 0.16 -17.54
N LEU A 75 21.98 0.52 -17.16
CA LEU A 75 20.92 0.84 -18.12
C LEU A 75 21.29 2.07 -18.95
N ASP A 76 20.78 2.15 -20.18
CA ASP A 76 20.93 3.34 -21.00
C ASP A 76 20.12 4.54 -20.44
N GLU A 77 20.37 5.75 -20.93
CA GLU A 77 19.75 6.97 -20.39
C GLU A 77 18.22 7.00 -20.61
N GLU A 78 17.72 6.43 -21.71
CA GLU A 78 16.28 6.37 -21.97
C GLU A 78 15.60 5.41 -21.00
N GLU A 79 16.17 4.24 -20.75
CA GLU A 79 15.69 3.26 -19.75
C GLU A 79 15.72 3.86 -18.34
N LYS A 80 16.81 4.54 -17.95
CA LYS A 80 16.92 5.21 -16.64
C LYS A 80 15.83 6.25 -16.44
N ILE A 81 15.57 7.08 -17.45
CA ILE A 81 14.53 8.11 -17.40
C ILE A 81 13.15 7.46 -17.21
N VAL A 82 12.80 6.47 -18.02
CA VAL A 82 11.47 5.84 -17.97
C VAL A 82 11.23 5.09 -16.66
N VAL A 83 12.22 4.34 -16.16
CA VAL A 83 12.15 3.64 -14.86
C VAL A 83 12.06 4.64 -13.71
N SER A 84 12.84 5.71 -13.74
CA SER A 84 12.81 6.75 -12.71
C SER A 84 11.49 7.55 -12.71
N CYS A 85 10.90 7.81 -13.88
CA CYS A 85 9.55 8.37 -13.98
C CYS A 85 8.52 7.41 -13.38
N ALA A 86 8.58 6.11 -13.74
CA ALA A 86 7.68 5.12 -13.19
C ALA A 86 7.80 5.05 -11.66
N ALA A 87 9.02 5.09 -11.13
CA ALA A 87 9.29 5.07 -9.70
C ALA A 87 8.72 6.28 -8.96
N LEU A 88 8.89 7.50 -9.50
CA LEU A 88 8.36 8.72 -8.89
C LEU A 88 6.82 8.77 -8.93
N LEU A 89 6.23 8.22 -10.00
CA LEU A 89 4.81 8.37 -10.31
C LEU A 89 3.95 7.15 -9.92
N HIS A 90 4.53 6.05 -9.43
CA HIS A 90 3.79 4.80 -9.22
C HIS A 90 2.59 4.96 -8.27
N ASP A 91 2.67 5.85 -7.30
CA ASP A 91 1.71 6.05 -6.23
C ASP A 91 0.78 7.26 -6.41
N ILE A 92 0.87 8.03 -7.53
CA ILE A 92 0.08 9.25 -7.71
C ILE A 92 -1.44 9.02 -7.75
N GLY A 93 -1.88 7.80 -8.03
CA GLY A 93 -3.28 7.39 -8.02
C GLY A 93 -3.83 7.02 -6.64
N HIS A 94 -3.00 6.96 -5.60
CA HIS A 94 -3.52 6.67 -4.26
C HIS A 94 -4.41 7.77 -3.71
N GLY A 95 -5.54 7.36 -3.13
CA GLY A 95 -6.43 8.21 -2.36
C GLY A 95 -6.06 8.30 -0.88
N PRO A 96 -6.83 9.05 -0.09
CA PRO A 96 -6.63 9.16 1.36
C PRO A 96 -6.82 7.81 2.05
N PHE A 97 -6.08 7.56 3.13
CA PHE A 97 -6.14 6.29 3.87
C PHE A 97 -6.13 5.06 2.96
N SER A 98 -5.24 5.01 2.00
CA SER A 98 -5.25 4.21 0.78
C SER A 98 -5.66 2.76 0.98
N HIS A 99 -5.02 2.02 1.90
CA HIS A 99 -5.34 0.61 2.14
C HIS A 99 -6.78 0.39 2.64
N THR A 100 -7.34 1.39 3.34
CA THR A 100 -8.71 1.32 3.88
C THR A 100 -9.75 1.56 2.79
N LEU A 101 -9.54 2.58 1.96
CA LEU A 101 -10.51 3.02 0.96
C LEU A 101 -10.42 2.22 -0.32
N GLU A 102 -9.25 1.80 -0.71
CA GLU A 102 -9.02 1.04 -1.93
C GLU A 102 -9.81 -0.28 -1.93
N SER A 103 -9.87 -0.98 -0.79
CA SER A 103 -10.67 -2.21 -0.70
C SER A 103 -12.15 -1.96 -0.99
N ILE A 104 -12.70 -0.85 -0.47
CA ILE A 104 -14.12 -0.48 -0.71
C ILE A 104 -14.33 -0.11 -2.18
N LEU A 105 -13.40 0.66 -2.76
CA LEU A 105 -13.54 1.14 -4.14
C LEU A 105 -13.33 0.01 -5.14
N LEU A 106 -12.40 -0.89 -4.87
CA LEU A 106 -12.19 -2.09 -5.67
C LEU A 106 -13.42 -3.03 -5.61
N GLU A 107 -14.00 -3.22 -4.43
CA GLU A 107 -15.19 -4.05 -4.24
C GLU A 107 -16.44 -3.47 -4.90
N LYS A 108 -16.67 -2.15 -4.76
CA LYS A 108 -17.88 -1.50 -5.29
C LYS A 108 -17.78 -1.13 -6.77
N PHE A 109 -16.60 -0.77 -7.26
CA PHE A 109 -16.42 -0.14 -8.58
C PHE A 109 -15.39 -0.84 -9.47
N GLY A 110 -14.63 -1.79 -8.94
CA GLY A 110 -13.60 -2.52 -9.69
C GLY A 110 -12.41 -1.64 -10.11
N VAL A 111 -12.14 -0.54 -9.39
CA VAL A 111 -11.06 0.42 -9.69
C VAL A 111 -10.06 0.43 -8.55
N ASP A 112 -8.78 0.32 -8.88
CA ASP A 112 -7.66 0.42 -7.95
C ASP A 112 -6.82 1.69 -8.20
N HIS A 113 -5.82 1.92 -7.33
CA HIS A 113 -4.90 3.05 -7.46
C HIS A 113 -4.05 2.99 -8.74
N ILE A 114 -3.75 1.79 -9.26
CA ILE A 114 -2.95 1.61 -10.48
C ILE A 114 -3.75 2.08 -11.69
N ASP A 115 -5.05 1.79 -11.73
CA ASP A 115 -5.94 2.26 -12.81
C ASP A 115 -6.01 3.79 -12.83
N LEU A 116 -6.06 4.42 -11.65
CA LEU A 116 -6.06 5.87 -11.56
C LEU A 116 -4.69 6.46 -11.89
N THR A 117 -3.59 5.85 -11.44
CA THR A 117 -2.23 6.25 -11.83
C THR A 117 -2.07 6.25 -13.35
N GLU A 118 -2.56 5.21 -14.03
CA GLU A 118 -2.55 5.15 -15.49
C GLU A 118 -3.33 6.32 -16.12
N LYS A 119 -4.56 6.58 -15.65
CA LYS A 119 -5.37 7.69 -16.16
C LYS A 119 -4.72 9.06 -15.97
N LEU A 120 -4.07 9.29 -14.84
CA LEU A 120 -3.33 10.53 -14.56
C LEU A 120 -2.12 10.68 -15.49
N ILE A 121 -1.32 9.64 -15.67
CA ILE A 121 -0.14 9.64 -16.56
C ILE A 121 -0.55 9.87 -18.03
N LEU A 122 -1.65 9.25 -18.46
CA LEU A 122 -2.16 9.41 -19.84
C LEU A 122 -2.88 10.76 -20.07
N GLY A 123 -3.29 11.45 -19.00
CA GLY A 123 -4.05 12.70 -19.06
C GLY A 123 -5.56 12.47 -19.28
N GLU A 124 -6.05 11.30 -18.92
CA GLU A 124 -7.46 10.93 -18.99
C GLU A 124 -8.25 11.36 -17.74
N TYR A 125 -7.55 11.78 -16.70
CA TYR A 125 -8.11 12.23 -15.44
C TYR A 125 -7.22 13.31 -14.82
N GLU A 126 -7.83 14.24 -14.04
CA GLU A 126 -7.15 15.31 -13.32
C GLU A 126 -7.53 15.27 -11.82
N VAL A 127 -6.59 15.65 -10.94
CA VAL A 127 -6.80 15.65 -9.48
C VAL A 127 -7.53 16.89 -8.97
N PHE A 128 -7.70 17.91 -9.79
CA PHE A 128 -8.30 19.17 -9.40
C PHE A 128 -9.79 19.07 -9.09
N GLU A 129 -10.22 19.74 -8.04
CA GLU A 129 -11.62 20.10 -7.86
C GLU A 129 -12.04 21.26 -8.77
N PRO A 130 -13.35 21.44 -9.00
CA PRO A 130 -13.83 22.58 -9.79
C PRO A 130 -13.31 23.92 -9.27
N GLY A 131 -12.57 24.65 -10.11
CA GLY A 131 -12.01 25.97 -9.78
C GLY A 131 -10.55 25.96 -9.28
N GLU A 132 -10.00 24.84 -8.84
CA GLU A 132 -8.63 24.78 -8.33
C GLU A 132 -7.58 24.95 -9.43
N LYS A 133 -7.81 24.37 -10.60
CA LYS A 133 -6.86 24.41 -11.72
C LYS A 133 -6.46 25.85 -12.09
N SER A 134 -7.40 26.78 -12.05
CA SER A 134 -7.14 28.19 -12.34
C SER A 134 -6.37 28.93 -11.23
N ALA A 135 -6.43 28.41 -10.01
CA ALA A 135 -5.72 29.01 -8.86
C ALA A 135 -4.26 28.54 -8.75
N VAL A 136 -3.97 27.31 -9.24
CA VAL A 136 -2.66 26.69 -9.08
C VAL A 136 -1.71 27.05 -10.22
N ASP A 137 -2.21 27.36 -11.43
CA ASP A 137 -1.41 27.66 -12.64
C ASP A 137 -0.22 26.71 -12.84
N SER A 138 -0.50 25.40 -12.68
CA SER A 138 0.52 24.35 -12.70
C SER A 138 0.28 23.36 -13.85
N ARG A 139 1.37 22.82 -14.41
CA ARG A 139 1.31 21.74 -15.39
C ARG A 139 0.98 20.42 -14.70
N ILE A 140 0.18 19.59 -15.36
CA ILE A 140 -0.11 18.21 -14.92
C ILE A 140 0.98 17.23 -15.38
N VAL A 141 1.06 16.06 -14.75
CA VAL A 141 2.04 15.01 -15.09
C VAL A 141 2.03 14.68 -16.58
N SER A 142 0.84 14.53 -17.16
CA SER A 142 0.69 14.19 -18.58
C SER A 142 1.31 15.23 -19.51
N ASP A 143 1.20 16.52 -19.22
CA ASP A 143 1.75 17.62 -20.02
C ASP A 143 3.28 17.63 -19.92
N VAL A 144 3.82 17.52 -18.69
CA VAL A 144 5.28 17.49 -18.46
C VAL A 144 5.94 16.32 -19.20
N LEU A 145 5.36 15.14 -19.16
CA LEU A 145 5.87 13.96 -19.87
C LEU A 145 5.78 14.13 -21.39
N THR A 146 4.71 14.73 -21.90
CA THR A 146 4.54 14.99 -23.33
C THR A 146 5.57 15.98 -23.86
N GLU A 147 5.77 17.10 -23.15
CA GLU A 147 6.77 18.13 -23.49
C GLU A 147 8.20 17.58 -23.46
N SER A 148 8.46 16.63 -22.58
CA SER A 148 9.79 16.00 -22.45
C SER A 148 10.01 14.82 -23.42
N GLY A 149 9.01 14.44 -24.20
CA GLY A 149 9.11 13.38 -25.19
C GLY A 149 9.22 11.96 -24.58
N VAL A 150 8.87 11.77 -23.30
CA VAL A 150 8.93 10.47 -22.64
C VAL A 150 7.71 9.63 -22.97
N ASP A 151 7.90 8.32 -23.27
CA ASP A 151 6.78 7.41 -23.57
C ASP A 151 5.96 7.09 -22.33
N LYS A 152 4.82 7.78 -22.19
CA LYS A 152 3.84 7.58 -21.11
C LYS A 152 3.33 6.13 -21.03
N LYS A 153 3.16 5.46 -22.18
CA LYS A 153 2.69 4.07 -22.20
C LYS A 153 3.73 3.10 -21.65
N GLU A 154 5.01 3.38 -21.88
CA GLU A 154 6.08 2.56 -21.30
C GLU A 154 6.16 2.74 -19.79
N ILE A 155 6.02 3.98 -19.27
CA ILE A 155 5.90 4.22 -17.83
C ILE A 155 4.75 3.39 -17.23
N VAL A 156 3.57 3.43 -17.83
CA VAL A 156 2.41 2.64 -17.39
C VAL A 156 2.68 1.13 -17.45
N ARG A 157 3.36 0.63 -18.50
CA ARG A 157 3.73 -0.80 -18.57
C ARG A 157 4.68 -1.20 -17.44
N ILE A 158 5.64 -0.35 -17.10
CA ILE A 158 6.55 -0.59 -15.97
C ILE A 158 5.76 -0.66 -14.65
N ILE A 159 4.89 0.32 -14.38
CA ILE A 159 4.07 0.36 -13.16
C ILE A 159 3.14 -0.86 -13.07
N ARG A 160 2.57 -1.32 -14.19
CA ARG A 160 1.73 -2.52 -14.24
C ARG A 160 2.48 -3.85 -14.26
N GLY A 161 3.81 -3.85 -14.28
CA GLY A 161 4.60 -5.08 -14.38
C GLY A 161 4.49 -5.80 -15.72
N LYS A 162 4.26 -5.08 -16.84
CA LYS A 162 3.93 -5.66 -18.15
C LYS A 162 4.95 -5.31 -19.27
N THR A 163 6.24 -5.36 -18.95
CA THR A 163 7.32 -5.14 -19.93
C THR A 163 7.82 -6.48 -20.48
N TYR A 164 7.29 -6.90 -21.62
CA TYR A 164 7.57 -8.26 -22.16
C TYR A 164 8.95 -8.42 -22.81
N LYS A 165 9.49 -7.36 -23.44
CA LYS A 165 10.78 -7.43 -24.15
C LYS A 165 11.98 -7.26 -23.23
N LYS A 166 11.83 -6.44 -22.19
CA LYS A 166 12.84 -6.13 -21.17
C LYS A 166 12.19 -6.24 -19.78
N PRO A 167 11.87 -7.47 -19.32
CA PRO A 167 11.18 -7.67 -18.04
C PRO A 167 11.87 -7.00 -16.87
N TYR A 168 13.21 -6.92 -16.86
CA TYR A 168 13.97 -6.27 -15.80
C TYR A 168 13.53 -4.82 -15.53
N LEU A 169 13.04 -4.07 -16.54
CA LEU A 169 12.57 -2.69 -16.35
C LEU A 169 11.39 -2.63 -15.38
N SER A 170 10.40 -3.50 -15.57
CA SER A 170 9.27 -3.55 -14.65
C SER A 170 9.63 -4.24 -13.32
N GLN A 171 10.55 -5.17 -13.32
CA GLN A 171 10.98 -5.90 -12.13
C GLN A 171 11.71 -5.00 -11.12
N ILE A 172 12.27 -3.87 -11.55
CA ILE A 172 12.84 -2.85 -10.65
C ILE A 172 11.76 -2.30 -9.69
N LEU A 173 10.47 -2.25 -10.13
CA LEU A 173 9.34 -1.77 -9.33
C LEU A 173 8.32 -2.87 -8.96
N ASN A 174 8.34 -4.02 -9.65
CA ASN A 174 7.34 -5.07 -9.51
C ASN A 174 8.00 -6.45 -9.46
N SER A 175 8.79 -6.70 -8.45
CA SER A 175 9.39 -8.02 -8.22
C SER A 175 9.18 -8.50 -6.79
N THR A 176 9.82 -9.59 -6.44
CA THR A 176 9.80 -10.10 -5.05
C THR A 176 10.63 -9.21 -4.12
N VAL A 177 11.64 -8.54 -4.67
CA VAL A 177 12.47 -7.52 -3.98
C VAL A 177 12.70 -6.40 -4.98
N ASP A 178 12.05 -5.28 -4.79
CA ASP A 178 12.02 -4.14 -5.70
C ASP A 178 12.24 -2.81 -4.97
N ALA A 179 12.36 -1.72 -5.74
CA ALA A 179 12.64 -0.40 -5.21
C ALA A 179 11.55 0.10 -4.23
N ASP A 180 10.29 -0.21 -4.50
CA ASP A 180 9.16 0.12 -3.67
C ASP A 180 9.30 -0.52 -2.28
N GLN A 181 9.52 -1.84 -2.21
CA GLN A 181 9.72 -2.55 -0.94
C GLN A 181 10.95 -2.08 -0.16
N LEU A 182 12.05 -1.82 -0.84
CA LEU A 182 13.28 -1.36 -0.20
C LEU A 182 13.09 -0.02 0.49
N ASP A 183 12.31 0.89 -0.11
CA ASP A 183 12.00 2.16 0.52
C ASP A 183 11.03 1.98 1.68
N TYR A 184 9.83 1.39 1.43
CA TYR A 184 8.83 1.38 2.49
C TYR A 184 9.26 0.57 3.71
N LEU A 185 9.93 -0.57 3.56
CA LEU A 185 10.41 -1.36 4.71
C LEU A 185 11.38 -0.56 5.58
N THR A 186 12.31 0.17 4.97
CA THR A 186 13.29 0.98 5.69
C THR A 186 12.64 2.22 6.30
N ARG A 187 11.82 2.92 5.53
CA ARG A 187 11.14 4.16 5.92
C ARG A 187 10.13 3.91 7.04
N ASP A 188 9.29 2.91 6.89
CA ASP A 188 8.28 2.56 7.88
C ASP A 188 8.91 2.10 9.20
N ALA A 189 9.98 1.31 9.12
CA ALA A 189 10.75 0.92 10.30
C ALA A 189 11.29 2.14 11.05
N TYR A 190 11.85 3.11 10.34
CA TYR A 190 12.38 4.33 10.92
C TYR A 190 11.28 5.16 11.61
N TYR A 191 10.20 5.46 10.91
CA TYR A 191 9.14 6.32 11.42
C TYR A 191 8.24 5.66 12.49
N THR A 192 8.13 4.33 12.47
CA THR A 192 7.42 3.58 13.54
C THR A 192 8.32 3.30 14.74
N GLY A 193 9.64 3.39 14.60
CA GLY A 193 10.61 2.99 15.62
C GLY A 193 10.72 1.47 15.77
N VAL A 194 10.25 0.68 14.81
CA VAL A 194 10.29 -0.79 14.82
C VAL A 194 11.56 -1.28 14.12
N ALA A 195 12.46 -1.92 14.82
CA ALA A 195 13.80 -2.26 14.33
C ALA A 195 13.86 -3.40 13.29
N TYR A 196 12.70 -3.91 12.82
CA TYR A 196 12.67 -5.07 11.92
C TYR A 196 12.99 -4.74 10.46
N GLY A 197 12.78 -3.50 10.02
CA GLY A 197 13.04 -3.06 8.63
C GLY A 197 14.47 -2.56 8.39
N MET A 198 15.43 -2.92 9.22
CA MET A 198 16.84 -2.58 8.97
C MET A 198 17.41 -3.49 7.89
N ILE A 199 17.61 -2.92 6.69
CA ILE A 199 18.03 -3.61 5.48
C ILE A 199 19.31 -2.98 4.95
N ASP A 200 20.26 -3.81 4.52
CA ASP A 200 21.48 -3.36 3.83
C ASP A 200 21.18 -3.17 2.33
N VAL A 201 20.56 -2.04 2.01
CA VAL A 201 20.17 -1.69 0.62
C VAL A 201 21.40 -1.61 -0.29
N GLU A 202 22.50 -1.00 0.16
CA GLU A 202 23.72 -0.88 -0.65
C GLU A 202 24.31 -2.26 -0.99
N ARG A 203 24.29 -3.17 -0.05
CA ARG A 203 24.73 -4.57 -0.29
C ARG A 203 23.87 -5.25 -1.33
N LEU A 204 22.54 -5.06 -1.27
CA LEU A 204 21.64 -5.59 -2.29
C LEU A 204 21.99 -5.02 -3.67
N LEU A 205 22.03 -3.70 -3.80
CA LEU A 205 22.33 -3.03 -5.08
C LEU A 205 23.59 -3.60 -5.74
N ASN A 206 24.67 -3.76 -4.97
CA ASN A 206 25.93 -4.32 -5.45
C ASN A 206 25.87 -5.82 -5.85
N THR A 207 24.76 -6.50 -5.57
CA THR A 207 24.57 -7.92 -5.92
C THR A 207 23.53 -8.13 -7.01
N LEU A 208 22.79 -7.09 -7.40
CA LEU A 208 21.85 -7.18 -8.53
C LEU A 208 22.57 -7.40 -9.85
N THR A 209 21.90 -8.03 -10.77
CA THR A 209 22.36 -8.29 -12.15
C THR A 209 21.18 -8.54 -13.07
N ILE A 210 21.39 -8.44 -14.37
CA ILE A 210 20.43 -8.88 -15.39
C ILE A 210 20.93 -10.21 -15.92
N TYR A 211 20.05 -11.20 -15.96
CA TYR A 211 20.29 -12.52 -16.53
C TYR A 211 19.11 -12.94 -17.42
N ASN A 212 19.36 -13.20 -18.70
CA ASN A 212 18.33 -13.49 -19.71
C ASN A 212 17.14 -12.51 -19.65
N ASP A 213 17.44 -11.22 -19.72
CA ASP A 213 16.49 -10.10 -19.66
C ASP A 213 15.64 -10.04 -18.37
N ASN A 214 15.99 -10.76 -17.31
CA ASN A 214 15.33 -10.71 -16.02
C ASN A 214 16.28 -10.19 -14.94
N LEU A 215 15.67 -9.51 -13.95
CA LEU A 215 16.40 -9.11 -12.74
C LEU A 215 16.73 -10.35 -11.90
N ALA A 216 17.99 -10.46 -11.50
CA ALA A 216 18.49 -11.56 -10.70
C ALA A 216 19.48 -11.06 -9.64
N VAL A 217 19.80 -11.91 -8.69
CA VAL A 217 20.76 -11.63 -7.62
C VAL A 217 21.95 -12.58 -7.75
N LYS A 218 23.17 -12.05 -7.66
CA LYS A 218 24.38 -12.89 -7.59
C LYS A 218 24.38 -13.68 -6.28
N ARG A 219 24.92 -14.90 -6.26
CA ARG A 219 25.01 -15.80 -5.09
C ARG A 219 25.44 -15.10 -3.80
N LYS A 220 26.40 -14.18 -3.88
CA LYS A 220 26.87 -13.39 -2.73
C LYS A 220 25.81 -12.48 -2.09
N GLY A 221 24.65 -12.30 -2.75
CA GLY A 221 23.51 -11.53 -2.28
C GLY A 221 22.45 -12.34 -1.54
N VAL A 222 22.57 -13.69 -1.45
CA VAL A 222 21.56 -14.52 -0.79
C VAL A 222 21.27 -14.05 0.64
N GLY A 223 22.30 -13.77 1.44
CA GLY A 223 22.09 -13.35 2.83
C GLY A 223 21.36 -12.00 2.98
N VAL A 224 21.53 -11.05 2.05
CA VAL A 224 20.74 -9.80 2.12
C VAL A 224 19.30 -10.02 1.68
N ILE A 225 19.03 -10.93 0.75
CA ILE A 225 17.68 -11.33 0.38
C ILE A 225 16.96 -11.99 1.56
N GLU A 226 17.63 -12.89 2.28
CA GLU A 226 17.09 -13.49 3.52
C GLU A 226 16.68 -12.41 4.53
N ASN A 227 17.56 -11.43 4.75
CA ASN A 227 17.27 -10.31 5.65
C ASN A 227 16.02 -9.52 5.20
N ILE A 228 15.90 -9.20 3.90
CA ILE A 228 14.75 -8.45 3.35
C ILE A 228 13.45 -9.24 3.53
N LEU A 229 13.44 -10.53 3.21
CA LEU A 229 12.26 -11.39 3.35
C LEU A 229 11.83 -11.51 4.82
N MET A 230 12.78 -11.65 5.73
CA MET A 230 12.52 -11.68 7.18
C MET A 230 11.99 -10.33 7.67
N ALA A 231 12.63 -9.23 7.29
CA ALA A 231 12.20 -7.87 7.61
C ALA A 231 10.75 -7.64 7.15
N ARG A 232 10.44 -7.98 5.91
CA ARG A 232 9.10 -7.91 5.34
C ARG A 232 8.09 -8.68 6.21
N GLY A 233 8.34 -9.96 6.45
CA GLY A 233 7.44 -10.80 7.26
C GLY A 233 7.22 -10.28 8.68
N LEU A 234 8.23 -9.70 9.31
CA LEU A 234 8.15 -9.12 10.65
C LEU A 234 7.42 -7.77 10.66
N MET A 235 7.67 -6.89 9.69
CA MET A 235 6.97 -5.63 9.54
C MET A 235 5.48 -5.83 9.28
N TYR A 236 5.10 -6.83 8.45
CA TYR A 236 3.70 -7.16 8.21
C TYR A 236 2.97 -7.52 9.50
N SER A 237 3.53 -8.38 10.34
CA SER A 237 2.88 -8.76 11.60
C SER A 237 2.89 -7.66 12.66
N SER A 238 3.91 -6.81 12.69
CA SER A 238 4.10 -5.84 13.76
C SER A 238 3.51 -4.47 13.46
N VAL A 239 3.47 -4.05 12.20
CA VAL A 239 3.05 -2.71 11.77
C VAL A 239 1.80 -2.77 10.90
N TYR A 240 1.87 -3.40 9.72
CA TYR A 240 0.80 -3.30 8.72
C TYR A 240 -0.48 -4.03 9.13
N PHE A 241 -0.36 -5.15 9.84
CA PHE A 241 -1.49 -5.88 10.43
C PHE A 241 -1.60 -5.70 11.94
N HIS A 242 -1.15 -4.55 12.45
CA HIS A 242 -1.34 -4.26 13.87
C HIS A 242 -2.84 -4.09 14.18
N LYS A 243 -3.37 -4.93 15.07
CA LYS A 243 -4.80 -5.02 15.40
C LYS A 243 -5.48 -3.66 15.65
N THR A 244 -4.83 -2.77 16.40
CA THR A 244 -5.40 -1.46 16.75
C THR A 244 -5.47 -0.54 15.53
N VAL A 245 -4.49 -0.61 14.62
CA VAL A 245 -4.52 0.12 13.34
C VAL A 245 -5.67 -0.39 12.50
N ARG A 246 -5.77 -1.72 12.33
CA ARG A 246 -6.85 -2.37 11.59
C ARG A 246 -8.25 -1.99 12.11
N ILE A 247 -8.44 -1.93 13.42
CA ILE A 247 -9.72 -1.48 14.00
C ILE A 247 -10.06 -0.04 13.61
N ALA A 248 -9.08 0.86 13.57
CA ALA A 248 -9.32 2.23 13.14
C ALA A 248 -9.68 2.32 11.65
N GLU A 249 -9.01 1.53 10.82
CA GLU A 249 -9.30 1.39 9.39
C GLU A 249 -10.73 0.87 9.16
N LEU A 250 -11.10 -0.21 9.82
CA LEU A 250 -12.45 -0.78 9.76
C LEU A 250 -13.54 0.22 10.19
N MET A 251 -13.27 1.03 11.21
CA MET A 251 -14.21 2.08 11.62
C MET A 251 -14.39 3.14 10.52
N LEU A 252 -13.31 3.56 9.86
CA LEU A 252 -13.40 4.51 8.74
C LEU A 252 -14.11 3.88 7.55
N SER A 253 -13.72 2.65 7.16
CA SER A 253 -14.38 1.88 6.11
C SER A 253 -15.89 1.83 6.32
N LYS A 254 -16.31 1.49 7.54
CA LYS A 254 -17.74 1.41 7.87
C LYS A 254 -18.45 2.75 7.76
N ALA A 255 -17.80 3.85 8.13
CA ALA A 255 -18.37 5.18 7.97
C ALA A 255 -18.60 5.55 6.50
N ILE A 256 -17.71 5.11 5.60
CA ILE A 256 -17.80 5.37 4.16
C ILE A 256 -18.83 4.44 3.50
N GLU A 257 -18.87 3.17 3.89
CA GLU A 257 -19.85 2.20 3.37
C GLU A 257 -21.30 2.62 3.57
N GLU A 258 -21.58 3.30 4.68
CA GLU A 258 -22.91 3.82 5.02
C GLU A 258 -23.27 5.11 4.24
N ILE A 259 -22.46 5.52 3.27
CA ILE A 259 -22.77 6.60 2.34
C ILE A 259 -23.54 6.01 1.14
N PRO A 260 -24.77 6.51 0.83
CA PRO A 260 -25.62 5.89 -0.20
C PRO A 260 -25.06 5.98 -1.62
N GLU A 261 -24.45 7.10 -1.95
CA GLU A 261 -23.88 7.37 -3.28
C GLU A 261 -22.46 7.87 -3.11
N ILE A 262 -21.50 7.14 -3.71
CA ILE A 262 -20.08 7.47 -3.70
C ILE A 262 -19.63 7.56 -5.15
N GLU A 263 -19.08 8.72 -5.54
CA GLU A 263 -18.31 8.84 -6.75
C GLU A 263 -16.86 8.41 -6.46
N PRO A 264 -16.37 7.27 -7.00
CA PRO A 264 -15.07 6.72 -6.63
C PRO A 264 -13.92 7.69 -6.91
N PHE A 265 -13.97 8.39 -8.03
CA PHE A 265 -12.94 9.35 -8.43
C PHE A 265 -12.88 10.60 -7.54
N GLU A 266 -14.00 11.02 -6.95
CA GLU A 266 -14.01 12.11 -5.99
C GLU A 266 -13.23 11.77 -4.72
N PHE A 267 -13.32 10.51 -4.26
CA PHE A 267 -12.53 10.06 -3.11
C PHE A 267 -11.05 9.97 -3.40
N PHE A 268 -10.67 9.48 -4.59
CA PHE A 268 -9.25 9.35 -4.92
C PHE A 268 -8.51 10.68 -4.99
N ARG A 269 -9.17 11.77 -5.40
CA ARG A 269 -8.51 13.09 -5.45
C ARG A 269 -8.38 13.78 -4.09
N MET A 270 -9.18 13.39 -3.10
CA MET A 270 -9.11 13.95 -1.75
C MET A 270 -7.79 13.63 -1.04
N THR A 271 -7.48 14.43 -0.04
CA THR A 271 -6.44 14.19 0.95
C THR A 271 -7.01 13.57 2.23
N ASP A 272 -6.15 13.12 3.15
CA ASP A 272 -6.59 12.57 4.44
C ASP A 272 -7.45 13.57 5.24
N ALA A 273 -7.11 14.86 5.18
CA ALA A 273 -7.84 15.88 5.90
C ALA A 273 -9.23 16.17 5.28
N GLU A 274 -9.32 16.15 3.97
CA GLU A 274 -10.56 16.41 3.23
C GLU A 274 -11.58 15.31 3.44
N ILE A 275 -11.20 14.04 3.33
CA ILE A 275 -12.13 12.93 3.58
C ILE A 275 -12.67 12.96 5.03
N ILE A 276 -11.79 13.23 6.01
CA ILE A 276 -12.22 13.36 7.41
C ILE A 276 -13.18 14.53 7.60
N SER A 277 -12.95 15.66 6.94
CA SER A 277 -13.83 16.83 7.00
C SER A 277 -15.18 16.55 6.33
N SER A 278 -15.19 15.93 5.16
CA SER A 278 -16.39 15.55 4.43
C SER A 278 -17.26 14.59 5.24
N LEU A 279 -16.67 13.53 5.78
CA LEU A 279 -17.38 12.56 6.63
C LEU A 279 -17.96 13.20 7.90
N LYS A 280 -17.25 14.16 8.50
CA LYS A 280 -17.72 14.85 9.69
C LYS A 280 -19.02 15.63 9.45
N ASN A 281 -19.23 16.11 8.22
CA ASN A 281 -20.38 16.91 7.84
C ASN A 281 -21.49 16.11 7.14
N PHE A 282 -21.22 14.84 6.79
CA PHE A 282 -22.14 14.02 5.99
C PHE A 282 -23.35 13.54 6.80
N GLY A 283 -23.14 12.97 8.00
CA GLY A 283 -24.23 12.44 8.80
C GLY A 283 -23.83 12.19 10.27
N SER A 284 -24.81 11.91 11.10
CA SER A 284 -24.59 11.73 12.56
C SER A 284 -23.71 10.52 12.88
N PHE A 285 -23.83 9.43 12.11
CA PHE A 285 -23.00 8.23 12.28
C PHE A 285 -21.55 8.51 11.89
N GLN A 286 -21.32 9.09 10.70
CA GLN A 286 -20.00 9.46 10.21
C GLN A 286 -19.32 10.45 11.15
N HIS A 287 -20.05 11.50 11.57
CA HIS A 287 -19.54 12.47 12.56
C HIS A 287 -19.06 11.79 13.83
N LYS A 288 -19.84 10.84 14.36
CA LYS A 288 -19.49 10.10 15.57
C LYS A 288 -18.24 9.25 15.39
N ILE A 289 -18.15 8.50 14.26
CA ILE A 289 -16.97 7.66 13.97
C ILE A 289 -15.71 8.51 13.83
N VAL A 290 -15.75 9.57 13.02
CA VAL A 290 -14.60 10.49 12.84
C VAL A 290 -14.18 11.14 14.15
N THR A 291 -15.14 11.56 14.98
CA THR A 291 -14.85 12.12 16.31
C THR A 291 -14.18 11.09 17.21
N ARG A 292 -14.64 9.84 17.19
CA ARG A 292 -14.01 8.74 17.95
C ARG A 292 -12.58 8.43 17.48
N LEU A 293 -12.33 8.41 16.16
CA LEU A 293 -11.00 8.27 15.59
C LEU A 293 -10.08 9.39 16.06
N LYS A 294 -10.53 10.65 15.97
CA LYS A 294 -9.79 11.83 16.43
C LYS A 294 -9.32 11.73 17.88
N TYR A 295 -10.18 11.22 18.77
CA TYR A 295 -9.87 11.10 20.21
C TYR A 295 -9.42 9.69 20.60
N ARG A 296 -9.08 8.83 19.64
CA ARG A 296 -8.61 7.45 19.85
C ARG A 296 -9.58 6.62 20.71
N ARG A 297 -10.90 6.84 20.54
CA ARG A 297 -11.98 6.07 21.19
C ARG A 297 -12.45 4.95 20.25
N LEU A 298 -11.51 4.05 19.94
CA LEU A 298 -11.69 2.99 18.96
C LEU A 298 -12.66 1.90 19.46
N PHE A 299 -13.29 1.20 18.52
CA PHE A 299 -13.99 -0.04 18.77
C PHE A 299 -13.03 -1.07 19.40
N LYS A 300 -13.59 -2.13 19.95
CA LYS A 300 -12.84 -3.20 20.62
C LYS A 300 -13.14 -4.53 20.00
N GLN A 301 -12.13 -5.37 19.93
CA GLN A 301 -12.32 -6.77 19.60
C GLN A 301 -13.26 -7.44 20.60
N ALA A 302 -14.34 -8.01 20.10
CA ALA A 302 -15.31 -8.79 20.89
C ALA A 302 -15.17 -10.29 20.65
N TYR A 303 -14.78 -10.69 19.44
CA TYR A 303 -14.54 -12.08 19.07
C TYR A 303 -13.34 -12.15 18.12
N SER A 304 -12.64 -13.27 18.13
CA SER A 304 -11.56 -13.56 17.18
C SER A 304 -11.37 -15.05 17.04
N LEU A 305 -11.20 -15.52 15.82
CA LEU A 305 -10.84 -16.88 15.47
C LEU A 305 -9.44 -16.87 14.86
N SER A 306 -8.52 -17.60 15.48
CA SER A 306 -7.14 -17.76 14.98
C SER A 306 -7.08 -18.86 13.92
N ALA A 307 -6.16 -18.73 12.96
CA ALA A 307 -5.89 -19.79 11.99
C ALA A 307 -5.46 -21.11 12.64
N LEU A 308 -4.84 -21.05 13.83
CA LEU A 308 -4.40 -22.24 14.58
C LEU A 308 -5.56 -22.99 15.25
N ASP A 309 -6.68 -22.31 15.48
CA ASP A 309 -7.85 -22.86 16.19
C ASP A 309 -8.99 -23.26 15.24
N MET A 310 -8.77 -23.17 13.92
CA MET A 310 -9.80 -23.43 12.91
C MET A 310 -10.19 -24.91 12.82
N ARG A 311 -11.50 -25.16 12.77
CA ARG A 311 -12.13 -26.44 12.45
C ARG A 311 -12.69 -26.39 11.03
N ASP A 312 -13.06 -27.51 10.44
CA ASP A 312 -13.59 -27.55 9.05
C ASP A 312 -14.78 -26.60 8.84
N LYS A 313 -15.70 -26.50 9.81
CA LYS A 313 -16.82 -25.56 9.75
C LYS A 313 -16.40 -24.09 9.74
N ASP A 314 -15.29 -23.79 10.39
CA ASP A 314 -14.76 -22.43 10.51
C ASP A 314 -14.13 -21.98 9.18
N ILE A 315 -13.54 -22.93 8.42
CA ILE A 315 -13.02 -22.71 7.07
C ILE A 315 -14.15 -22.34 6.10
N THR A 316 -15.28 -23.06 6.18
CA THR A 316 -16.44 -22.78 5.32
C THR A 316 -16.98 -21.38 5.61
N LEU A 317 -17.22 -21.05 6.88
CA LEU A 317 -17.69 -19.72 7.26
C LEU A 317 -16.72 -18.60 6.84
N ALA A 318 -15.41 -18.82 7.02
CA ALA A 318 -14.42 -17.82 6.60
C ALA A 318 -14.50 -17.53 5.09
N LYS A 319 -14.68 -18.57 4.27
CA LYS A 319 -14.88 -18.42 2.83
C LYS A 319 -16.19 -17.72 2.48
N ASP A 320 -17.29 -18.06 3.16
CA ASP A 320 -18.57 -17.40 2.93
C ASP A 320 -18.52 -15.91 3.30
N LEU A 321 -17.80 -15.56 4.37
CA LEU A 321 -17.57 -14.18 4.81
C LEU A 321 -16.62 -13.38 3.89
N GLU A 322 -15.94 -14.03 2.94
CA GLU A 322 -15.21 -13.32 1.85
C GLU A 322 -16.18 -12.60 0.92
N ASN A 323 -17.43 -13.11 0.81
CA ASN A 323 -18.48 -12.41 0.10
C ASN A 323 -18.97 -11.23 0.97
N ILE A 324 -18.89 -10.01 0.41
CA ILE A 324 -19.20 -8.78 1.15
C ILE A 324 -20.66 -8.70 1.54
N ASP A 325 -21.58 -9.13 0.67
CA ASP A 325 -23.02 -9.08 0.95
C ASP A 325 -23.38 -10.01 2.10
N PHE A 326 -22.84 -11.22 2.10
CA PHE A 326 -23.01 -12.19 3.20
C PHE A 326 -22.40 -11.67 4.51
N LYS A 327 -21.19 -11.09 4.44
CA LYS A 327 -20.54 -10.44 5.60
C LYS A 327 -21.42 -9.34 6.19
N ARG A 328 -22.01 -8.48 5.35
CA ARG A 328 -22.92 -7.40 5.78
C ARG A 328 -24.25 -7.93 6.32
N GLU A 329 -24.76 -9.02 5.76
CA GLU A 329 -25.93 -9.71 6.30
C GLU A 329 -25.67 -10.22 7.71
N LYS A 330 -24.53 -10.87 7.95
CA LYS A 330 -24.14 -11.38 9.28
C LYS A 330 -23.88 -10.25 10.29
N GLU A 331 -23.34 -9.12 9.87
CA GLU A 331 -23.24 -7.92 10.73
C GLU A 331 -24.62 -7.43 11.17
N ARG A 332 -25.57 -7.33 10.21
CA ARG A 332 -26.95 -6.91 10.49
C ARG A 332 -27.67 -7.90 11.39
N GLU A 333 -27.50 -9.20 11.17
CA GLU A 333 -28.06 -10.26 12.00
C GLU A 333 -27.59 -10.13 13.45
N LEU A 334 -26.28 -9.92 13.66
CA LEU A 334 -25.71 -9.66 15.00
C LEU A 334 -26.32 -8.41 15.65
N GLU A 335 -26.43 -7.32 14.89
CA GLU A 335 -26.99 -6.06 15.38
C GLU A 335 -28.47 -6.20 15.77
N ASP A 336 -29.29 -6.89 14.95
CA ASP A 336 -30.71 -7.09 15.21
C ASP A 336 -30.96 -7.99 16.42
N ILE A 337 -30.30 -9.15 16.49
CA ILE A 337 -30.46 -10.11 17.59
C ILE A 337 -29.99 -9.50 18.93
N LEU A 338 -28.96 -8.69 18.90
CA LEU A 338 -28.37 -8.11 20.10
C LEU A 338 -28.87 -6.68 20.42
N HIS A 339 -29.81 -6.17 19.62
CA HIS A 339 -30.34 -4.80 19.72
C HIS A 339 -29.24 -3.71 19.72
N ILE A 340 -28.26 -3.88 18.83
CA ILE A 340 -27.15 -2.95 18.61
C ILE A 340 -27.50 -2.03 17.43
N PRO A 341 -27.25 -0.73 17.50
CA PRO A 341 -27.48 0.17 16.37
C PRO A 341 -26.63 -0.21 15.14
N ARG A 342 -27.14 0.06 13.93
CA ARG A 342 -26.47 -0.19 12.66
C ARG A 342 -25.06 0.43 12.61
N GLY A 343 -24.13 -0.29 12.00
CA GLY A 343 -22.73 0.12 11.85
C GLY A 343 -21.88 -0.02 13.13
N HIS A 344 -22.43 -0.59 14.20
CA HIS A 344 -21.70 -0.78 15.45
C HIS A 344 -21.12 -2.19 15.65
N VAL A 345 -21.36 -3.11 14.72
CA VAL A 345 -20.70 -4.41 14.63
C VAL A 345 -20.01 -4.50 13.28
N ILE A 346 -18.71 -4.82 13.28
CA ILE A 346 -17.93 -4.94 12.05
C ILE A 346 -17.21 -6.30 12.08
N ILE A 347 -17.38 -7.07 11.02
CA ILE A 347 -16.67 -8.34 10.79
C ILE A 347 -15.49 -8.09 9.89
N ASP A 348 -14.31 -8.48 10.33
CA ASP A 348 -13.05 -8.43 9.57
C ASP A 348 -12.61 -9.82 9.17
N VAL A 349 -12.40 -10.02 7.87
CA VAL A 349 -11.80 -11.23 7.28
C VAL A 349 -10.68 -10.76 6.38
N PRO A 350 -9.45 -10.66 6.90
CA PRO A 350 -8.36 -9.96 6.22
C PRO A 350 -7.76 -10.73 5.04
N TYR A 351 -8.01 -12.04 4.93
CA TYR A 351 -7.34 -12.89 3.96
C TYR A 351 -7.56 -12.50 2.48
N PRO A 352 -8.78 -12.15 2.03
CA PRO A 352 -8.99 -11.72 0.64
C PRO A 352 -8.31 -10.39 0.31
N GLU A 353 -8.34 -9.45 1.24
CA GLU A 353 -7.67 -8.15 1.09
C GLU A 353 -6.15 -8.32 1.02
N LEU A 354 -5.58 -9.19 1.86
CA LEU A 354 -4.17 -9.55 1.83
C LEU A 354 -3.72 -10.14 0.50
N GLN A 355 -4.52 -11.01 -0.08
CA GLN A 355 -4.18 -11.61 -1.38
C GLN A 355 -4.21 -10.59 -2.51
N ARG A 356 -5.07 -9.58 -2.43
CA ARG A 356 -5.23 -8.54 -3.45
C ARG A 356 -4.22 -7.40 -3.27
N ALA A 357 -4.15 -6.84 -2.06
CA ALA A 357 -3.31 -5.68 -1.77
C ALA A 357 -1.82 -6.02 -1.65
N GLU A 358 -1.50 -7.23 -1.13
CA GLU A 358 -0.12 -7.64 -0.91
C GLU A 358 0.16 -9.08 -1.37
N PRO A 359 0.05 -9.34 -2.68
CA PRO A 359 0.37 -10.66 -3.22
C PRO A 359 1.83 -11.05 -2.99
N ARG A 360 2.70 -10.08 -2.67
CA ARG A 360 4.14 -10.27 -2.47
C ARG A 360 4.51 -10.87 -1.12
N ILE A 361 3.63 -10.83 -0.10
CA ILE A 361 3.98 -11.26 1.28
C ILE A 361 4.53 -12.70 1.34
N ARG A 362 4.02 -13.59 0.46
CA ARG A 362 4.47 -14.97 0.35
C ARG A 362 5.31 -15.26 -0.89
N LYS A 363 5.56 -14.25 -1.74
CA LYS A 363 6.41 -14.42 -2.90
C LYS A 363 7.87 -14.53 -2.46
N THR A 364 8.51 -15.56 -2.92
CA THR A 364 9.95 -15.84 -2.68
C THR A 364 10.65 -16.26 -3.97
N ASP A 365 10.00 -16.00 -5.12
CA ASP A 365 10.51 -16.33 -6.45
C ASP A 365 11.63 -15.37 -6.83
N ILE A 366 12.81 -15.64 -6.32
CA ILE A 366 14.01 -14.84 -6.57
C ILE A 366 15.01 -15.72 -7.30
N HIS A 367 15.43 -15.25 -8.44
CA HIS A 367 16.47 -15.89 -9.25
C HIS A 367 17.84 -15.52 -8.71
N VAL A 368 18.66 -16.54 -8.47
CA VAL A 368 20.04 -16.41 -8.02
C VAL A 368 20.98 -16.94 -9.09
N VAL A 369 21.89 -16.08 -9.53
CA VAL A 369 22.97 -16.45 -10.47
C VAL A 369 24.14 -16.98 -9.67
N ASP A 370 24.49 -18.25 -9.92
CA ASP A 370 25.61 -18.97 -9.33
C ASP A 370 26.53 -19.43 -10.46
N ASP A 371 27.62 -18.72 -10.65
CA ASP A 371 28.51 -18.78 -11.84
C ASP A 371 27.71 -18.53 -13.13
N GLU A 372 27.46 -19.52 -13.96
CA GLU A 372 26.67 -19.44 -15.20
C GLU A 372 25.26 -20.03 -15.07
N ASP A 373 24.91 -20.58 -13.89
CA ASP A 373 23.64 -21.24 -13.65
C ASP A 373 22.63 -20.32 -12.99
N LEU A 374 21.36 -20.41 -13.42
CA LEU A 374 20.25 -19.76 -12.77
C LEU A 374 19.56 -20.75 -11.84
N LYS A 375 19.53 -20.42 -10.55
CA LYS A 375 18.90 -21.20 -9.48
C LYS A 375 17.81 -20.39 -8.79
N THR A 376 17.03 -21.02 -7.95
CA THR A 376 16.05 -20.35 -7.09
C THR A 376 16.61 -20.11 -5.70
N LEU A 377 16.02 -19.19 -4.95
CA LEU A 377 16.43 -18.92 -3.56
C LEU A 377 16.31 -20.18 -2.68
N ASP A 378 15.34 -21.06 -2.95
CA ASP A 378 15.11 -22.31 -2.21
C ASP A 378 16.32 -23.29 -2.30
N ASP A 379 17.13 -23.18 -3.36
CA ASP A 379 18.34 -24.01 -3.53
C ASP A 379 19.47 -23.60 -2.56
N PHE A 380 19.38 -22.41 -1.96
CA PHE A 380 20.42 -21.86 -1.09
C PHE A 380 20.02 -21.78 0.38
N THR A 381 18.70 -21.68 0.68
CA THR A 381 18.23 -21.40 2.02
C THR A 381 16.82 -21.94 2.28
N PRO A 382 16.54 -22.47 3.49
CA PRO A 382 15.19 -22.85 3.90
C PRO A 382 14.30 -21.66 4.28
N ILE A 383 14.83 -20.43 4.35
CA ILE A 383 14.08 -19.23 4.79
C ILE A 383 12.91 -18.94 3.87
N ALA A 384 13.06 -19.15 2.55
CA ALA A 384 11.97 -18.97 1.60
C ALA A 384 10.74 -19.82 1.96
N GLY A 385 10.95 -21.10 2.29
CA GLY A 385 9.90 -22.00 2.76
C GLY A 385 9.27 -21.54 4.09
N ALA A 386 10.08 -21.07 5.04
CA ALA A 386 9.62 -20.55 6.33
C ALA A 386 8.75 -19.28 6.16
N ILE A 387 9.11 -18.38 5.24
CA ILE A 387 8.32 -17.20 4.92
C ILE A 387 6.97 -17.59 4.31
N ARG A 388 6.94 -18.54 3.36
CA ARG A 388 5.69 -19.00 2.73
C ARG A 388 4.72 -19.63 3.74
N SER A 389 5.24 -20.29 4.76
CA SER A 389 4.45 -20.95 5.81
C SER A 389 3.96 -19.99 6.91
N ARG A 390 4.46 -18.75 6.94
CA ARG A 390 4.09 -17.76 7.96
C ARG A 390 2.64 -17.34 7.82
N VAL A 391 1.91 -17.33 8.95
CA VAL A 391 0.53 -16.86 9.04
C VAL A 391 0.54 -15.41 9.56
N THR A 392 -0.03 -14.49 8.79
CA THR A 392 -0.22 -13.09 9.15
C THR A 392 -1.50 -12.59 8.48
N PRO A 393 -2.42 -11.94 9.18
CA PRO A 393 -2.46 -11.71 10.64
C PRO A 393 -2.81 -12.97 11.44
N ASP A 394 -2.76 -12.89 12.77
CA ASP A 394 -3.07 -14.01 13.67
C ASP A 394 -4.55 -14.44 13.64
N TRP A 395 -5.45 -13.57 13.14
CA TRP A 395 -6.88 -13.86 13.05
C TRP A 395 -7.33 -14.10 11.62
N VAL A 396 -8.25 -15.04 11.46
CA VAL A 396 -8.96 -15.30 10.20
C VAL A 396 -10.31 -14.57 10.20
N ILE A 397 -10.98 -14.54 11.35
CA ILE A 397 -12.22 -13.79 11.56
C ILE A 397 -12.02 -12.97 12.84
N MET A 398 -12.33 -11.68 12.77
CA MET A 398 -12.39 -10.79 13.93
C MET A 398 -13.69 -10.01 13.93
N ILE A 399 -14.35 -9.89 15.08
CA ILE A 399 -15.51 -9.00 15.25
C ILE A 399 -15.12 -7.88 16.19
N VAL A 400 -15.34 -6.65 15.73
CA VAL A 400 -15.12 -5.44 16.52
C VAL A 400 -16.42 -4.67 16.73
N THR A 401 -16.56 -4.05 17.90
CA THR A 401 -17.75 -3.30 18.28
C THR A 401 -17.44 -2.20 19.28
N ASP A 402 -18.41 -1.33 19.55
CA ASP A 402 -18.29 -0.33 20.63
C ASP A 402 -18.07 -1.03 21.99
N GLU A 403 -17.21 -0.45 22.83
CA GLU A 403 -16.85 -0.99 24.16
C GLU A 403 -18.10 -1.43 24.97
N LYS A 404 -19.16 -0.65 24.93
CA LYS A 404 -20.40 -0.94 25.66
C LYS A 404 -21.13 -2.20 25.22
N TYR A 405 -20.92 -2.66 23.97
CA TYR A 405 -21.52 -3.87 23.41
C TYR A 405 -20.58 -5.07 23.43
N ARG A 406 -19.30 -4.86 23.77
CA ARG A 406 -18.25 -5.89 23.71
C ARG A 406 -18.66 -7.19 24.40
N ASN A 407 -19.15 -7.09 25.63
CA ASN A 407 -19.48 -8.27 26.43
C ASN A 407 -20.66 -9.09 25.87
N VAL A 408 -21.68 -8.45 25.31
CA VAL A 408 -22.83 -9.14 24.73
C VAL A 408 -22.46 -9.78 23.41
N VAL A 409 -21.69 -9.09 22.58
CA VAL A 409 -21.18 -9.65 21.32
C VAL A 409 -20.26 -10.82 21.59
N SER A 410 -19.28 -10.69 22.48
CA SER A 410 -18.33 -11.76 22.83
C SER A 410 -19.03 -13.08 23.25
N LYS A 411 -20.13 -12.99 23.99
CA LYS A 411 -20.87 -14.17 24.47
C LYS A 411 -21.75 -14.84 23.41
N LYS A 412 -22.13 -14.13 22.35
CA LYS A 412 -23.14 -14.58 21.39
C LYS A 412 -22.63 -14.73 19.96
N ALA A 413 -21.49 -14.11 19.65
CA ALA A 413 -20.95 -14.04 18.29
C ALA A 413 -20.79 -15.43 17.66
N GLU A 414 -20.09 -16.35 18.32
CA GLU A 414 -19.88 -17.69 17.77
C GLU A 414 -21.20 -18.38 17.44
N LYS A 415 -22.16 -18.34 18.37
CA LYS A 415 -23.48 -18.99 18.16
C LYS A 415 -24.25 -18.39 16.98
N ILE A 416 -24.17 -17.08 16.77
CA ILE A 416 -24.90 -16.39 15.70
C ILE A 416 -24.20 -16.59 14.35
N LEU A 417 -22.87 -16.54 14.32
CA LEU A 417 -22.12 -16.75 13.09
C LEU A 417 -22.29 -18.14 12.49
N PHE A 418 -22.43 -19.16 13.33
CA PHE A 418 -22.49 -20.57 12.92
C PHE A 418 -23.91 -21.16 12.86
N ASN A 419 -24.94 -20.34 13.07
CA ASN A 419 -26.32 -20.72 12.81
C ASN A 419 -26.74 -20.27 11.42
#